data_68a2a609bf6b646924908e51fb13d5f5
#
_entry.id   68a2a609bf6b646924908e51fb13d5f5
#
_cell.length_a   1.000
_cell.length_b   1.000
_cell.length_c   1.000
_cell.angle_alpha   90.00
_cell.angle_beta   90.00
_cell.angle_gamma   90.00
#
_symmetry.space_group_name_H-M   'P 1'
#
loop_
_entity.id
_entity.type
_entity.pdbx_description
1 polymer ?
#
loop_
_entity_poly.entity_id
_entity_poly.type
_entity_poly.pdbx_seq_one_letter_code
_entity_poly.pdbx_strand_id
1 'polypeptide(L)'
;MSTTRNTVIYANGLFGTNDPPTNARQTAELKRAQFGTALLWTLHVHGNGDFYYNDAPMVQQGTFNSALAYMAPLVKALPDGGGVHQVYFGIGSGGAADFAAIKELLASEAGSKGLVSNFHALLRTIPVVGFDFDLEEFPLEDYTSTIVQLTLLLQRQFGSGITYCPYTEPNFWRDCLARVYASAGRQLVRWYNLQCYDGGQYNSPAEWAEGLASSPAPLGIASPAAFIVPGYWARHKTDGGSYSGDCPDAVRSTFQKLSRSLPGIDGGFMWNSGDIFANEQSGACGTAPMTIAAYSTAIVSGLGG
;
A
#
# COMPACT_ATOMS: atom_id res chain seq x y z
N MET A 1 19.49 -18.70 -0.62
CA MET A 1 18.24 -18.32 0.02
C MET A 1 17.48 -17.49 -0.99
N SER A 2 16.29 -17.89 -1.40
CA SER A 2 15.46 -17.08 -2.29
C SER A 2 15.03 -15.85 -1.47
N THR A 3 15.52 -14.68 -1.84
CA THR A 3 15.01 -13.43 -1.28
C THR A 3 13.56 -13.29 -1.72
N THR A 4 12.64 -13.24 -0.77
CA THR A 4 11.22 -13.03 -1.06
C THR A 4 11.09 -11.62 -1.65
N ARG A 5 10.65 -11.51 -2.91
CA ARG A 5 10.47 -10.23 -3.60
C ARG A 5 9.39 -9.37 -2.95
N ASN A 6 9.54 -8.07 -3.01
CA ASN A 6 8.55 -7.11 -2.53
C ASN A 6 7.39 -6.96 -3.53
N THR A 7 6.57 -8.00 -3.65
CA THR A 7 5.36 -7.97 -4.50
C THR A 7 4.16 -7.58 -3.67
N VAL A 8 3.40 -6.58 -4.12
CA VAL A 8 2.33 -5.96 -3.34
C VAL A 8 1.02 -5.91 -4.16
N ILE A 9 -0.10 -6.17 -3.52
CA ILE A 9 -1.44 -5.97 -4.06
C ILE A 9 -2.22 -4.99 -3.19
N TYR A 10 -2.73 -3.93 -3.79
CA TYR A 10 -3.73 -3.09 -3.15
C TYR A 10 -5.07 -3.80 -3.20
N ALA A 11 -5.54 -4.19 -2.03
CA ALA A 11 -6.73 -5.01 -1.88
C ALA A 11 -7.95 -4.11 -1.62
N ASN A 12 -8.34 -3.35 -2.65
CA ASN A 12 -9.48 -2.44 -2.59
C ASN A 12 -10.77 -3.23 -2.36
N GLY A 13 -11.51 -2.85 -1.31
CA GLY A 13 -12.78 -3.46 -0.91
C GLY A 13 -12.66 -4.88 -0.35
N LEU A 14 -11.44 -5.39 -0.13
CA LEU A 14 -11.24 -6.73 0.43
C LEU A 14 -11.88 -6.82 1.83
N PHE A 15 -12.75 -7.81 2.01
CA PHE A 15 -13.49 -8.02 3.25
C PHE A 15 -14.37 -6.82 3.68
N GLY A 16 -14.71 -5.92 2.76
CA GLY A 16 -15.58 -4.76 3.05
C GLY A 16 -17.02 -5.14 3.40
N THR A 17 -17.45 -6.34 3.03
CA THR A 17 -18.76 -6.89 3.36
C THR A 17 -18.66 -8.26 4.04
N ASN A 18 -19.57 -8.54 4.97
CA ASN A 18 -19.67 -9.87 5.57
C ASN A 18 -20.43 -10.83 4.64
N ASP A 19 -19.75 -11.18 3.53
CA ASP A 19 -20.23 -12.17 2.56
C ASP A 19 -19.26 -13.37 2.52
N PRO A 20 -19.56 -14.45 3.27
CA PRO A 20 -18.64 -15.59 3.40
C PRO A 20 -18.22 -16.24 2.08
N PRO A 21 -19.10 -16.44 1.06
CA PRO A 21 -18.69 -16.97 -0.23
C PRO A 21 -17.67 -16.09 -0.95
N THR A 22 -17.91 -14.77 -1.03
CA THR A 22 -17.01 -13.80 -1.66
C THR A 22 -15.69 -13.73 -0.90
N ASN A 23 -15.74 -13.63 0.44
CA ASN A 23 -14.54 -13.55 1.28
C ASN A 23 -13.68 -14.83 1.17
N ALA A 24 -14.29 -16.00 1.09
CA ALA A 24 -13.58 -17.27 0.91
C ALA A 24 -12.90 -17.33 -0.48
N ARG A 25 -13.58 -16.89 -1.54
CA ARG A 25 -13.01 -16.80 -2.89
C ARG A 25 -11.81 -15.85 -2.92
N GLN A 26 -11.97 -14.63 -2.44
CA GLN A 26 -10.91 -13.61 -2.40
C GLN A 26 -9.68 -14.11 -1.61
N THR A 27 -9.91 -14.72 -0.45
CA THR A 27 -8.84 -15.33 0.35
C THR A 27 -8.11 -16.43 -0.44
N ALA A 28 -8.85 -17.32 -1.10
CA ALA A 28 -8.25 -18.42 -1.87
C ALA A 28 -7.42 -17.92 -3.05
N GLU A 29 -7.85 -16.86 -3.74
CA GLU A 29 -7.12 -16.29 -4.86
C GLU A 29 -5.84 -15.56 -4.41
N LEU A 30 -5.91 -14.78 -3.33
CA LEU A 30 -4.73 -14.14 -2.74
C LEU A 30 -3.70 -15.16 -2.27
N LYS A 31 -4.13 -16.27 -1.67
CA LYS A 31 -3.23 -17.36 -1.26
C LYS A 31 -2.53 -18.07 -2.42
N ARG A 32 -3.18 -18.17 -3.58
CA ARG A 32 -2.57 -18.75 -4.79
C ARG A 32 -1.61 -17.81 -5.51
N ALA A 33 -1.71 -16.52 -5.24
CA ALA A 33 -0.89 -15.51 -5.86
C ALA A 33 0.50 -15.45 -5.23
N GLN A 34 1.44 -14.81 -5.93
CA GLN A 34 2.80 -14.58 -5.47
C GLN A 34 2.98 -13.14 -4.93
N PHE A 35 1.91 -12.52 -4.44
CA PHE A 35 2.01 -11.25 -3.74
C PHE A 35 2.44 -11.50 -2.29
N GLY A 36 3.61 -10.98 -1.92
CA GLY A 36 4.14 -11.12 -0.56
C GLY A 36 3.40 -10.24 0.45
N THR A 37 2.85 -9.13 0.00
CA THR A 37 2.12 -8.16 0.84
C THR A 37 0.75 -7.85 0.26
N ALA A 38 -0.29 -7.89 1.10
CA ALA A 38 -1.62 -7.37 0.80
C ALA A 38 -1.87 -6.09 1.60
N LEU A 39 -2.30 -5.04 0.92
CA LEU A 39 -2.69 -3.77 1.52
C LEU A 39 -4.21 -3.69 1.56
N LEU A 40 -4.81 -3.75 2.75
CA LEU A 40 -6.24 -3.48 2.94
C LEU A 40 -6.47 -1.98 2.65
N TRP A 41 -7.13 -1.67 1.57
CA TRP A 41 -7.32 -0.30 1.13
C TRP A 41 -8.79 0.09 1.22
N THR A 42 -9.19 1.13 1.95
CA THR A 42 -8.31 1.98 2.73
C THR A 42 -8.91 2.30 4.10
N LEU A 43 -8.06 2.64 5.03
CA LEU A 43 -8.44 3.13 6.35
C LEU A 43 -8.51 4.66 6.31
N HIS A 44 -9.69 5.23 6.49
CA HIS A 44 -9.90 6.68 6.61
C HIS A 44 -9.82 7.13 8.07
N VAL A 45 -9.19 8.28 8.29
CA VAL A 45 -9.09 8.94 9.60
C VAL A 45 -9.89 10.24 9.56
N HIS A 46 -10.97 10.30 10.30
CA HIS A 46 -11.82 11.48 10.37
C HIS A 46 -11.30 12.52 11.36
N GLY A 47 -11.75 13.78 11.24
CA GLY A 47 -11.30 14.89 12.09
C GLY A 47 -11.55 14.73 13.59
N ASN A 48 -12.50 13.88 13.99
CA ASN A 48 -12.74 13.49 15.39
C ASN A 48 -11.83 12.34 15.87
N GLY A 49 -10.95 11.83 15.00
CA GLY A 49 -10.05 10.73 15.27
C GLY A 49 -10.62 9.33 15.00
N ASP A 50 -11.90 9.21 14.67
CA ASP A 50 -12.52 7.92 14.35
C ASP A 50 -11.97 7.33 13.04
N PHE A 51 -11.87 6.00 12.98
CA PHE A 51 -11.39 5.26 11.80
C PHE A 51 -12.56 4.59 11.09
N TYR A 52 -12.49 4.66 9.75
CA TYR A 52 -13.43 3.99 8.87
C TYR A 52 -12.66 3.10 7.90
N TYR A 53 -13.18 1.92 7.63
CA TYR A 53 -12.71 1.08 6.52
C TYR A 53 -13.62 1.35 5.33
N ASN A 54 -13.12 2.11 4.36
CA ASN A 54 -13.95 2.77 3.36
C ASN A 54 -15.08 3.54 4.07
N ASP A 55 -16.34 3.27 3.79
CA ASP A 55 -17.50 3.96 4.39
C ASP A 55 -17.97 3.35 5.72
N ALA A 56 -17.39 2.22 6.14
CA ALA A 56 -17.83 1.53 7.34
C ALA A 56 -17.07 1.99 8.60
N PRO A 57 -17.74 2.47 9.66
CA PRO A 57 -17.08 2.85 10.90
C PRO A 57 -16.40 1.62 11.51
N MET A 58 -15.07 1.70 11.70
CA MET A 58 -14.25 0.59 12.16
C MET A 58 -13.77 0.75 13.61
N VAL A 59 -13.29 1.93 13.98
CA VAL A 59 -12.90 2.23 15.37
C VAL A 59 -13.38 3.61 15.73
N GLN A 60 -14.09 3.73 16.85
CA GLN A 60 -14.60 4.99 17.36
C GLN A 60 -14.26 5.12 18.84
N GLN A 61 -13.61 6.21 19.22
CA GLN A 61 -13.27 6.54 20.61
C GLN A 61 -12.60 5.38 21.37
N GLY A 62 -11.62 4.71 20.74
CA GLY A 62 -10.89 3.58 21.31
C GLY A 62 -11.65 2.25 21.30
N THR A 63 -12.81 2.18 20.66
CA THR A 63 -13.64 0.97 20.60
C THR A 63 -13.75 0.47 19.17
N PHE A 64 -13.39 -0.79 18.94
CA PHE A 64 -13.54 -1.45 17.64
C PHE A 64 -15.01 -1.86 17.41
N ASN A 65 -15.52 -1.60 16.21
CA ASN A 65 -16.88 -1.97 15.82
C ASN A 65 -17.01 -3.49 15.64
N SER A 66 -17.77 -4.13 16.52
CA SER A 66 -17.98 -5.58 16.50
C SER A 66 -18.62 -6.11 15.19
N ALA A 67 -19.33 -5.25 14.45
CA ALA A 67 -19.89 -5.62 13.14
C ALA A 67 -18.81 -5.96 12.09
N LEU A 68 -17.57 -5.43 12.25
CA LEU A 68 -16.43 -5.74 11.40
C LEU A 68 -15.48 -6.80 11.99
N ALA A 69 -15.81 -7.40 13.13
CA ALA A 69 -14.93 -8.39 13.77
C ALA A 69 -14.71 -9.65 12.93
N TYR A 70 -15.61 -9.94 11.96
CA TYR A 70 -15.43 -11.05 11.01
C TYR A 70 -14.18 -10.90 10.12
N MET A 71 -13.64 -9.70 9.97
CA MET A 71 -12.40 -9.46 9.21
C MET A 71 -11.18 -10.10 9.89
N ALA A 72 -11.14 -10.12 11.21
CA ALA A 72 -9.97 -10.58 11.96
C ALA A 72 -9.51 -12.01 11.61
N PRO A 73 -10.38 -13.04 11.60
CA PRO A 73 -9.98 -14.39 11.19
C PRO A 73 -9.60 -14.46 9.70
N LEU A 74 -10.21 -13.66 8.83
CA LEU A 74 -9.88 -13.60 7.41
C LEU A 74 -8.50 -13.02 7.17
N VAL A 75 -8.19 -11.89 7.79
CA VAL A 75 -6.85 -11.25 7.73
C VAL A 75 -5.79 -12.18 8.32
N LYS A 76 -6.07 -12.81 9.46
CA LYS A 76 -5.16 -13.76 10.09
C LYS A 76 -4.85 -14.97 9.20
N ALA A 77 -5.82 -15.40 8.42
CA ALA A 77 -5.67 -16.58 7.55
C ALA A 77 -4.85 -16.30 6.27
N LEU A 78 -4.69 -15.03 5.84
CA LEU A 78 -3.98 -14.71 4.60
C LEU A 78 -2.52 -15.20 4.59
N PRO A 79 -1.71 -15.02 5.64
CA PRO A 79 -0.34 -15.52 5.68
C PRO A 79 -0.21 -17.04 5.80
N ASP A 80 -1.27 -17.75 6.13
CA ASP A 80 -1.21 -19.18 6.39
C ASP A 80 -1.15 -20.01 5.09
N GLY A 81 0.05 -20.43 4.70
CA GLY A 81 0.26 -21.37 3.59
C GLY A 81 0.00 -20.80 2.20
N GLY A 82 0.13 -19.48 2.03
CA GLY A 82 -0.06 -18.77 0.74
C GLY A 82 1.12 -17.88 0.36
N GLY A 83 0.96 -17.15 -0.74
CA GLY A 83 1.94 -16.16 -1.21
C GLY A 83 2.00 -14.92 -0.31
N VAL A 84 0.88 -14.51 0.27
CA VAL A 84 0.81 -13.36 1.18
C VAL A 84 1.51 -13.71 2.50
N HIS A 85 2.48 -12.90 2.89
CA HIS A 85 3.22 -13.06 4.16
C HIS A 85 2.95 -11.92 5.13
N GLN A 86 2.51 -10.78 4.62
CA GLN A 86 2.28 -9.55 5.39
C GLN A 86 0.98 -8.89 4.95
N VAL A 87 0.24 -8.36 5.91
CA VAL A 87 -0.97 -7.57 5.65
C VAL A 87 -0.80 -6.20 6.30
N TYR A 88 -1.07 -5.16 5.53
CA TYR A 88 -1.00 -3.75 5.94
C TYR A 88 -2.38 -3.10 5.79
N PHE A 89 -2.60 -1.96 6.43
CA PHE A 89 -3.64 -1.01 6.02
C PHE A 89 -3.03 0.12 5.20
N GLY A 90 -3.67 0.49 4.11
CA GLY A 90 -3.48 1.79 3.47
C GLY A 90 -4.19 2.87 4.28
N ILE A 91 -3.58 4.05 4.43
CA ILE A 91 -4.18 5.26 5.00
C ILE A 91 -4.10 6.35 3.95
N GLY A 92 -5.20 6.99 3.67
CA GLY A 92 -5.32 8.02 2.63
C GLY A 92 -5.77 7.47 1.29
N SER A 93 -5.98 8.37 0.37
CA SER A 93 -6.32 8.13 -1.03
C SER A 93 -6.50 9.45 -1.78
N GLY A 94 -6.59 9.41 -3.10
CA GLY A 94 -7.01 10.56 -3.92
C GLY A 94 -8.39 11.09 -3.49
N GLY A 95 -8.46 12.39 -3.23
CA GLY A 95 -9.70 13.06 -2.84
C GLY A 95 -10.11 12.90 -1.37
N ALA A 96 -9.36 12.16 -0.55
CA ALA A 96 -9.56 12.09 0.90
C ALA A 96 -8.87 13.26 1.62
N ALA A 97 -9.22 13.47 2.89
CA ALA A 97 -8.62 14.48 3.77
C ALA A 97 -8.08 13.84 5.08
N ASP A 98 -7.57 12.62 4.95
CA ASP A 98 -7.11 11.82 6.09
C ASP A 98 -5.88 12.44 6.76
N PHE A 99 -4.92 12.92 5.97
CA PHE A 99 -3.70 13.52 6.51
C PHE A 99 -3.95 14.93 7.04
N ALA A 100 -4.92 15.68 6.50
CA ALA A 100 -5.38 16.92 7.11
C ALA A 100 -5.98 16.65 8.49
N ALA A 101 -6.83 15.64 8.63
CA ALA A 101 -7.38 15.23 9.91
C ALA A 101 -6.28 14.77 10.89
N ILE A 102 -5.35 13.95 10.45
CA ILE A 102 -4.21 13.47 11.25
C ILE A 102 -3.34 14.66 11.70
N LYS A 103 -3.06 15.63 10.82
CA LYS A 103 -2.31 16.85 11.13
C LYS A 103 -2.92 17.62 12.30
N GLU A 104 -4.22 17.87 12.24
CA GLU A 104 -4.96 18.57 13.30
C GLU A 104 -4.96 17.76 14.61
N LEU A 105 -5.15 16.44 14.54
CA LEU A 105 -5.12 15.57 15.71
C LEU A 105 -3.74 15.54 16.37
N LEU A 106 -2.67 15.47 15.58
CA LEU A 106 -1.30 15.49 16.10
C LEU A 106 -0.88 16.84 16.69
N ALA A 107 -1.56 17.92 16.35
CA ALA A 107 -1.30 19.24 16.89
C ALA A 107 -1.67 19.40 18.39
N SER A 108 -2.41 18.45 18.95
CA SER A 108 -2.82 18.47 20.36
C SER A 108 -2.51 17.16 21.09
N GLU A 109 -2.27 17.24 22.39
CA GLU A 109 -2.05 16.05 23.22
C GLU A 109 -3.31 15.15 23.26
N ALA A 110 -4.49 15.74 23.33
CA ALA A 110 -5.74 15.00 23.35
C ALA A 110 -5.98 14.25 22.03
N GLY A 111 -5.76 14.91 20.89
CA GLY A 111 -5.87 14.30 19.57
C GLY A 111 -4.86 13.17 19.38
N SER A 112 -3.61 13.40 19.75
CA SER A 112 -2.56 12.36 19.70
C SER A 112 -2.90 11.14 20.54
N LYS A 113 -3.43 11.33 21.75
CA LYS A 113 -3.91 10.24 22.62
C LYS A 113 -5.10 9.49 22.00
N GLY A 114 -6.05 10.24 21.39
CA GLY A 114 -7.17 9.65 20.67
C GLY A 114 -6.73 8.76 19.52
N LEU A 115 -5.81 9.24 18.67
CA LEU A 115 -5.22 8.45 17.59
C LEU A 115 -4.55 7.18 18.11
N VAL A 116 -3.70 7.28 19.14
CA VAL A 116 -3.04 6.11 19.75
C VAL A 116 -4.07 5.11 20.29
N SER A 117 -5.12 5.58 20.94
CA SER A 117 -6.20 4.72 21.44
C SER A 117 -6.91 3.97 20.30
N ASN A 118 -7.19 4.66 19.19
CA ASN A 118 -7.86 4.06 18.04
C ASN A 118 -6.95 3.07 17.29
N PHE A 119 -5.67 3.40 17.07
CA PHE A 119 -4.71 2.43 16.53
C PHE A 119 -4.53 1.21 17.43
N HIS A 120 -4.54 1.40 18.74
CA HIS A 120 -4.45 0.29 19.69
C HIS A 120 -5.69 -0.63 19.59
N ALA A 121 -6.90 -0.07 19.52
CA ALA A 121 -8.13 -0.85 19.35
C ALA A 121 -8.15 -1.61 18.01
N LEU A 122 -7.70 -0.95 16.92
CA LEU A 122 -7.55 -1.56 15.60
C LEU A 122 -6.61 -2.77 15.63
N LEU A 123 -5.37 -2.55 16.09
CA LEU A 123 -4.30 -3.55 16.04
C LEU A 123 -4.51 -4.72 17.01
N ARG A 124 -5.27 -4.51 18.08
CA ARG A 124 -5.69 -5.60 18.97
C ARG A 124 -6.72 -6.53 18.33
N THR A 125 -7.45 -6.03 17.34
CA THR A 125 -8.54 -6.79 16.69
C THR A 125 -8.12 -7.32 15.34
N ILE A 126 -7.54 -6.46 14.48
CA ILE A 126 -7.15 -6.84 13.12
C ILE A 126 -5.63 -7.05 13.08
N PRO A 127 -5.16 -8.26 12.78
CA PRO A 127 -3.73 -8.61 12.88
C PRO A 127 -2.94 -8.16 11.64
N VAL A 128 -2.88 -6.86 11.39
CA VAL A 128 -1.98 -6.26 10.38
C VAL A 128 -0.62 -5.97 11.01
N VAL A 129 0.43 -5.94 10.16
CA VAL A 129 1.81 -5.74 10.62
C VAL A 129 2.35 -4.35 10.29
N GLY A 130 1.55 -3.50 9.63
CA GLY A 130 2.00 -2.17 9.26
C GLY A 130 0.96 -1.32 8.57
N PHE A 131 1.41 -0.16 8.12
CA PHE A 131 0.61 0.85 7.44
C PHE A 131 1.35 1.39 6.22
N ASP A 132 0.60 1.68 5.17
CA ASP A 132 1.04 2.33 3.95
C ASP A 132 0.42 3.74 3.89
N PHE A 133 1.21 4.77 3.60
CA PHE A 133 0.73 6.15 3.56
C PHE A 133 0.54 6.59 2.12
N ASP A 134 -0.72 6.73 1.72
CA ASP A 134 -1.17 7.17 0.41
C ASP A 134 -1.64 8.64 0.49
N LEU A 135 -0.65 9.54 0.69
CA LEU A 135 -0.90 10.98 0.79
C LEU A 135 -1.01 11.59 -0.60
N GLU A 136 -2.20 12.04 -0.95
CA GLU A 136 -2.49 12.74 -2.21
C GLU A 136 -3.13 14.13 -1.99
N GLU A 137 -2.98 14.70 -0.80
CA GLU A 137 -3.46 16.01 -0.41
C GLU A 137 -2.41 17.09 -0.69
N PHE A 138 -2.79 18.19 -1.31
CA PHE A 138 -1.87 19.26 -1.70
C PHE A 138 -2.10 20.56 -0.91
N PRO A 139 -1.04 21.39 -0.72
CA PRO A 139 0.36 21.13 -1.11
C PRO A 139 1.03 20.12 -0.16
N LEU A 140 1.85 19.19 -0.71
CA LEU A 140 2.46 18.09 0.06
C LEU A 140 3.39 18.59 1.17
N GLU A 141 4.14 19.67 0.95
CA GLU A 141 5.08 20.25 1.92
C GLU A 141 4.45 20.59 3.26
N ASP A 142 3.14 20.88 3.30
CA ASP A 142 2.39 21.14 4.51
C ASP A 142 2.25 19.90 5.42
N TYR A 143 2.50 18.72 4.88
CA TYR A 143 2.34 17.45 5.56
C TYR A 143 3.66 16.78 5.98
N THR A 144 4.82 17.39 5.70
CA THR A 144 6.12 16.80 6.05
C THR A 144 6.20 16.40 7.52
N SER A 145 5.83 17.31 8.42
CA SER A 145 5.83 17.03 9.86
C SER A 145 4.83 15.95 10.24
N THR A 146 3.66 15.93 9.60
CA THR A 146 2.60 14.95 9.86
C THR A 146 3.05 13.54 9.48
N ILE A 147 3.60 13.36 8.29
CA ILE A 147 4.14 12.08 7.80
C ILE A 147 5.24 11.55 8.73
N VAL A 148 6.18 12.41 9.10
CA VAL A 148 7.29 12.04 9.99
C VAL A 148 6.78 11.67 11.39
N GLN A 149 5.91 12.50 11.98
CA GLN A 149 5.35 12.25 13.31
C GLN A 149 4.51 10.97 13.36
N LEU A 150 3.64 10.74 12.36
CA LEU A 150 2.83 9.53 12.28
C LEU A 150 3.71 8.28 12.12
N THR A 151 4.74 8.33 11.26
CA THR A 151 5.73 7.25 11.11
C THR A 151 6.39 6.91 12.45
N LEU A 152 6.89 7.92 13.16
CA LEU A 152 7.55 7.74 14.45
C LEU A 152 6.57 7.23 15.51
N LEU A 153 5.35 7.74 15.54
CA LEU A 153 4.30 7.34 16.48
C LEU A 153 3.96 5.85 16.29
N LEU A 154 3.60 5.44 15.08
CA LEU A 154 3.19 4.06 14.81
C LEU A 154 4.31 3.06 15.06
N GLN A 155 5.55 3.43 14.70
CA GLN A 155 6.69 2.57 14.93
C GLN A 155 7.06 2.46 16.42
N ARG A 156 7.04 3.58 17.16
CA ARG A 156 7.39 3.60 18.59
C ARG A 156 6.33 2.94 19.48
N GLN A 157 5.05 3.17 19.17
CA GLN A 157 3.95 2.66 20.01
C GLN A 157 3.62 1.19 19.70
N PHE A 158 3.75 0.77 18.43
CA PHE A 158 3.22 -0.53 17.99
C PHE A 158 4.25 -1.39 17.25
N GLY A 159 5.44 -0.88 16.94
CA GLY A 159 6.44 -1.59 16.15
C GLY A 159 6.00 -1.81 14.68
N SER A 160 4.98 -1.06 14.21
CA SER A 160 4.39 -1.24 12.90
C SER A 160 5.38 -0.98 11.78
N GLY A 161 5.38 -1.81 10.74
CA GLY A 161 6.06 -1.53 9.49
C GLY A 161 5.40 -0.35 8.78
N ILE A 162 6.21 0.49 8.13
CA ILE A 162 5.69 1.66 7.39
C ILE A 162 6.17 1.59 5.96
N THR A 163 5.28 1.88 5.01
CA THR A 163 5.57 2.14 3.61
C THR A 163 4.93 3.45 3.18
N TYR A 164 5.44 4.06 2.12
CA TYR A 164 4.85 5.26 1.54
C TYR A 164 4.42 4.98 0.11
N CYS A 165 3.34 5.61 -0.34
CA CYS A 165 2.78 5.45 -1.67
C CYS A 165 2.87 6.75 -2.50
N PRO A 166 4.07 7.18 -2.89
CA PRO A 166 4.23 8.40 -3.67
C PRO A 166 3.74 8.26 -5.11
N TYR A 167 3.17 9.37 -5.67
CA TYR A 167 2.93 9.48 -7.11
C TYR A 167 3.53 10.75 -7.71
N THR A 168 3.98 11.70 -6.89
CA THR A 168 4.61 12.97 -7.30
C THR A 168 5.53 13.49 -6.20
N GLU A 169 6.21 14.62 -6.46
CA GLU A 169 7.06 15.36 -5.52
C GLU A 169 8.15 14.50 -4.85
N PRO A 170 9.11 13.93 -5.62
CA PRO A 170 10.15 13.06 -5.07
C PRO A 170 11.01 13.73 -3.98
N ASN A 171 11.14 15.06 -4.03
CA ASN A 171 11.91 15.80 -3.01
C ASN A 171 11.20 15.83 -1.66
N PHE A 172 9.89 15.97 -1.64
CA PHE A 172 9.08 15.90 -0.42
C PHE A 172 9.25 14.55 0.29
N TRP A 173 9.08 13.47 -0.46
CA TRP A 173 9.19 12.12 0.10
C TRP A 173 10.60 11.80 0.59
N ARG A 174 11.62 12.29 -0.13
CA ARG A 174 13.02 12.17 0.29
C ARG A 174 13.30 12.94 1.58
N ASP A 175 12.76 14.17 1.74
CA ASP A 175 12.86 14.94 2.98
C ASP A 175 12.19 14.22 4.15
N CYS A 176 11.01 13.64 3.95
CA CYS A 176 10.36 12.80 4.96
C CYS A 176 11.26 11.64 5.41
N LEU A 177 11.88 10.90 4.47
CA LEU A 177 12.82 9.81 4.81
C LEU A 177 14.03 10.31 5.61
N ALA A 178 14.63 11.43 5.19
CA ALA A 178 15.79 12.02 5.86
C ALA A 178 15.45 12.40 7.31
N ARG A 179 14.30 13.03 7.54
CA ARG A 179 13.83 13.40 8.88
C ARG A 179 13.49 12.20 9.75
N VAL A 180 12.87 11.16 9.17
CA VAL A 180 12.63 9.90 9.88
C VAL A 180 13.95 9.27 10.30
N TYR A 181 14.93 9.18 9.39
CA TYR A 181 16.25 8.63 9.69
C TYR A 181 16.98 9.44 10.78
N ALA A 182 17.00 10.76 10.65
CA ALA A 182 17.62 11.65 11.64
C ALA A 182 16.98 11.52 13.04
N SER A 183 15.65 11.35 13.11
CA SER A 183 14.92 11.26 14.37
C SER A 183 15.00 9.89 15.05
N ALA A 184 15.20 8.81 14.27
CA ALA A 184 15.18 7.44 14.76
C ALA A 184 16.57 6.78 14.80
N GLY A 185 17.59 7.38 14.18
CA GLY A 185 18.92 6.79 14.01
C GLY A 185 18.96 5.63 13.02
N ARG A 186 17.83 5.30 12.40
CA ARG A 186 17.67 4.25 11.36
C ARG A 186 16.48 4.55 10.47
N GLN A 187 16.46 4.00 9.25
CA GLN A 187 15.28 4.11 8.41
C GLN A 187 14.15 3.21 8.95
N LEU A 188 12.96 3.80 9.11
CA LEU A 188 11.75 3.12 9.58
C LEU A 188 10.81 2.78 8.43
N VAL A 189 10.92 3.50 7.32
CA VAL A 189 10.15 3.23 6.10
C VAL A 189 10.82 2.09 5.34
N ARG A 190 10.04 1.09 4.97
CA ARG A 190 10.56 -0.14 4.37
C ARG A 190 10.81 -0.01 2.88
N TRP A 191 9.89 0.62 2.15
CA TRP A 191 9.97 0.86 0.71
C TRP A 191 8.93 1.90 0.29
N TYR A 192 9.05 2.37 -0.97
CA TYR A 192 8.04 3.14 -1.65
C TYR A 192 7.19 2.25 -2.56
N ASN A 193 5.86 2.31 -2.43
CA ASN A 193 4.92 1.85 -3.44
C ASN A 193 4.73 2.99 -4.45
N LEU A 194 5.63 3.10 -5.44
CA LEU A 194 5.64 4.21 -6.39
C LEU A 194 4.54 4.04 -7.43
N GLN A 195 3.56 4.93 -7.45
CA GLN A 195 2.49 4.92 -8.44
C GLN A 195 3.03 5.34 -9.81
N CYS A 196 2.90 4.46 -10.82
CA CYS A 196 3.26 4.71 -12.21
C CYS A 196 2.02 4.70 -13.11
N TYR A 197 0.90 5.21 -12.61
CA TYR A 197 -0.42 5.30 -13.26
C TYR A 197 -1.14 6.55 -12.75
N ASP A 198 -2.21 6.94 -13.38
CA ASP A 198 -3.17 7.99 -12.98
C ASP A 198 -2.55 9.16 -12.18
N GLY A 199 -1.98 10.13 -12.90
CA GLY A 199 -1.18 11.22 -12.29
C GLY A 199 0.31 10.88 -12.16
N GLY A 200 0.67 9.64 -11.88
CA GLY A 200 2.04 9.13 -11.81
C GLY A 200 2.54 8.41 -13.07
N GLN A 201 1.81 8.46 -14.18
CA GLN A 201 2.16 7.73 -15.41
C GLN A 201 3.51 8.12 -16.03
N TYR A 202 4.08 9.25 -15.63
CA TYR A 202 5.40 9.72 -16.07
C TYR A 202 6.51 9.41 -15.06
N ASN A 203 6.20 8.80 -13.93
CA ASN A 203 7.20 8.41 -12.95
C ASN A 203 8.16 7.39 -13.54
N SER A 204 9.45 7.70 -13.42
CA SER A 204 10.55 6.80 -13.76
C SER A 204 11.10 6.16 -12.49
N PRO A 205 10.89 4.86 -12.26
CA PRO A 205 11.47 4.18 -11.09
C PRO A 205 13.00 4.33 -10.97
N ALA A 206 13.69 4.44 -12.12
CA ALA A 206 15.13 4.65 -12.15
C ALA A 206 15.52 6.05 -11.63
N GLU A 207 14.80 7.11 -12.06
CA GLU A 207 15.04 8.47 -11.58
C GLU A 207 14.71 8.63 -10.10
N TRP A 208 13.65 7.98 -9.62
CA TRP A 208 13.33 7.95 -8.19
C TRP A 208 14.44 7.25 -7.38
N ALA A 209 14.95 6.12 -7.87
CA ALA A 209 16.06 5.41 -7.21
C ALA A 209 17.36 6.24 -7.21
N GLU A 210 17.67 6.92 -8.33
CA GLU A 210 18.80 7.83 -8.43
C GLU A 210 18.66 9.02 -7.47
N GLY A 211 17.45 9.58 -7.35
CA GLY A 211 17.16 10.65 -6.38
C GLY A 211 17.38 10.21 -4.93
N LEU A 212 17.09 8.96 -4.60
CA LEU A 212 17.40 8.40 -3.28
C LEU A 212 18.91 8.18 -3.10
N ALA A 213 19.59 7.65 -4.12
CA ALA A 213 21.02 7.38 -4.08
C ALA A 213 21.87 8.66 -3.97
N SER A 214 21.44 9.73 -4.63
CA SER A 214 22.12 11.04 -4.64
C SER A 214 21.65 11.99 -3.54
N SER A 215 20.90 11.50 -2.56
CA SER A 215 20.39 12.34 -1.46
C SER A 215 21.53 13.03 -0.70
N PRO A 216 21.46 14.36 -0.50
CA PRO A 216 22.46 15.08 0.27
C PRO A 216 22.42 14.75 1.76
N ALA A 217 21.27 14.28 2.27
CA ALA A 217 21.10 13.85 3.65
C ALA A 217 21.10 12.31 3.72
N PRO A 218 21.65 11.72 4.80
CA PRO A 218 21.60 10.28 5.00
C PRO A 218 20.15 9.76 5.08
N LEU A 219 19.83 8.72 4.32
CA LEU A 219 18.51 8.09 4.32
C LEU A 219 18.50 6.73 5.02
N GLY A 220 19.66 6.11 5.24
CA GLY A 220 19.76 4.76 5.81
C GLY A 220 19.19 3.67 4.89
N ILE A 221 19.15 3.91 3.58
CA ILE A 221 18.66 2.97 2.55
C ILE A 221 19.87 2.25 1.95
N ALA A 222 19.90 0.92 2.08
CA ALA A 222 21.02 0.11 1.58
C ALA A 222 20.96 -0.08 0.06
N SER A 223 19.77 -0.21 -0.52
CA SER A 223 19.55 -0.41 -1.96
C SER A 223 18.42 0.51 -2.45
N PRO A 224 18.72 1.68 -3.02
CA PRO A 224 17.71 2.57 -3.58
C PRO A 224 16.82 1.90 -4.62
N ALA A 225 17.38 1.05 -5.50
CA ALA A 225 16.61 0.34 -6.51
C ALA A 225 15.59 -0.64 -5.90
N ALA A 226 15.98 -1.40 -4.88
CA ALA A 226 15.09 -2.33 -4.19
C ALA A 226 14.08 -1.61 -3.27
N PHE A 227 14.34 -0.34 -2.93
CA PHE A 227 13.43 0.49 -2.15
C PHE A 227 12.24 1.00 -2.97
N ILE A 228 12.35 1.01 -4.30
CA ILE A 228 11.29 1.39 -5.21
C ILE A 228 10.50 0.14 -5.62
N VAL A 229 9.23 0.10 -5.27
CA VAL A 229 8.25 -0.91 -5.69
C VAL A 229 7.27 -0.22 -6.65
N PRO A 230 7.54 -0.22 -7.97
CA PRO A 230 6.69 0.48 -8.93
C PRO A 230 5.37 -0.27 -9.12
N GLY A 231 4.30 0.49 -9.26
CA GLY A 231 2.96 -0.03 -9.43
C GLY A 231 2.27 0.37 -10.70
N TYR A 232 1.40 -0.50 -11.17
CA TYR A 232 0.61 -0.30 -12.38
C TYR A 232 -0.85 -0.65 -12.13
N TRP A 233 -1.74 -0.03 -12.91
CA TRP A 233 -3.16 -0.30 -12.82
C TRP A 233 -3.49 -1.58 -13.59
N ALA A 234 -4.16 -2.51 -12.93
CA ALA A 234 -4.70 -3.69 -13.57
C ALA A 234 -5.79 -3.33 -14.59
N ARG A 235 -5.99 -4.16 -15.60
CA ARG A 235 -7.04 -3.98 -16.61
C ARG A 235 -8.40 -3.85 -15.93
N HIS A 236 -9.08 -2.73 -16.15
CA HIS A 236 -10.35 -2.42 -15.52
C HIS A 236 -11.29 -1.72 -16.51
N LYS A 237 -12.57 -1.74 -16.21
CA LYS A 237 -13.59 -1.03 -16.95
C LYS A 237 -13.74 0.38 -16.37
N THR A 238 -13.63 1.40 -17.22
CA THR A 238 -13.85 2.80 -16.82
C THR A 238 -15.34 3.11 -16.70
N ASP A 239 -15.70 4.22 -16.04
CA ASP A 239 -17.08 4.71 -15.93
C ASP A 239 -17.73 4.94 -17.30
N GLY A 240 -16.94 5.32 -18.32
CA GLY A 240 -17.38 5.45 -19.70
C GLY A 240 -17.57 4.12 -20.46
N GLY A 241 -17.37 2.97 -19.79
CA GLY A 241 -17.57 1.63 -20.32
C GLY A 241 -16.42 1.10 -21.19
N SER A 242 -15.39 1.88 -21.45
CA SER A 242 -14.15 1.41 -22.10
C SER A 242 -13.24 0.69 -21.10
N TYR A 243 -12.19 0.04 -21.62
CA TYR A 243 -11.17 -0.58 -20.78
C TYR A 243 -9.89 0.24 -20.74
N SER A 244 -9.32 0.41 -19.54
CA SER A 244 -8.02 1.02 -19.27
C SER A 244 -7.14 0.08 -18.45
N GLY A 245 -5.89 0.50 -18.14
CA GLY A 245 -4.93 -0.32 -17.39
C GLY A 245 -4.33 -1.46 -18.21
N ASP A 246 -3.46 -2.24 -17.58
CA ASP A 246 -2.61 -3.23 -18.23
C ASP A 246 -3.10 -4.66 -18.02
N CYS A 247 -3.01 -5.46 -19.07
CA CYS A 247 -3.16 -6.91 -19.00
C CYS A 247 -1.88 -7.56 -18.43
N PRO A 248 -1.95 -8.79 -17.86
CA PRO A 248 -0.78 -9.45 -17.28
C PRO A 248 0.45 -9.52 -18.20
N ASP A 249 0.26 -9.73 -19.51
CA ASP A 249 1.37 -9.77 -20.46
C ASP A 249 2.05 -8.42 -20.65
N ALA A 250 1.30 -7.33 -20.64
CA ALA A 250 1.83 -5.97 -20.67
C ALA A 250 2.61 -5.67 -19.37
N VAL A 251 2.05 -6.03 -18.21
CA VAL A 251 2.74 -5.93 -16.90
C VAL A 251 4.06 -6.70 -16.92
N ARG A 252 4.07 -7.94 -17.36
CA ARG A 252 5.30 -8.74 -17.50
C ARG A 252 6.34 -8.04 -18.38
N SER A 253 5.93 -7.51 -19.53
CA SER A 253 6.82 -6.81 -20.46
C SER A 253 7.40 -5.54 -19.83
N THR A 254 6.61 -4.81 -19.06
CA THR A 254 7.04 -3.62 -18.31
C THR A 254 8.10 -3.99 -17.27
N PHE A 255 7.86 -5.02 -16.46
CA PHE A 255 8.84 -5.46 -15.46
C PHE A 255 10.10 -6.05 -16.07
N GLN A 256 10.04 -6.69 -17.26
CA GLN A 256 11.23 -7.10 -18.03
C GLN A 256 12.07 -5.90 -18.49
N LYS A 257 11.45 -4.80 -18.86
CA LYS A 257 12.19 -3.56 -19.20
C LYS A 257 12.80 -2.94 -17.93
N LEU A 258 12.04 -2.87 -16.86
CA LEU A 258 12.51 -2.32 -15.56
C LEU A 258 13.70 -3.12 -15.01
N SER A 259 13.68 -4.45 -15.06
CA SER A 259 14.79 -5.28 -14.57
C SER A 259 16.11 -5.02 -15.30
N ARG A 260 16.04 -4.54 -16.56
CA ARG A 260 17.20 -4.15 -17.36
C ARG A 260 17.66 -2.72 -17.13
N SER A 261 16.71 -1.79 -16.98
CA SER A 261 16.99 -0.35 -16.82
C SER A 261 17.29 0.06 -15.38
N LEU A 262 16.84 -0.73 -14.40
CA LEU A 262 17.06 -0.50 -12.97
C LEU A 262 17.58 -1.80 -12.31
N PRO A 263 18.87 -2.13 -12.47
CA PRO A 263 19.46 -3.29 -11.81
C PRO A 263 19.29 -3.21 -10.29
N GLY A 264 18.82 -4.31 -9.69
CA GLY A 264 18.55 -4.37 -8.25
C GLY A 264 17.11 -4.02 -7.84
N ILE A 265 16.22 -3.70 -8.81
CA ILE A 265 14.78 -3.66 -8.54
C ILE A 265 14.33 -5.05 -8.07
N ASP A 266 13.57 -5.11 -6.98
CA ASP A 266 13.19 -6.38 -6.36
C ASP A 266 11.70 -6.45 -6.01
N GLY A 267 10.86 -5.68 -6.68
CA GLY A 267 9.44 -5.70 -6.40
C GLY A 267 8.58 -4.96 -7.42
N GLY A 268 7.27 -5.03 -7.17
CA GLY A 268 6.26 -4.32 -7.93
C GLY A 268 4.89 -4.51 -7.31
N PHE A 269 3.97 -3.60 -7.61
CA PHE A 269 2.60 -3.74 -7.11
C PHE A 269 1.54 -3.59 -8.20
N MET A 270 0.34 -4.06 -7.90
CA MET A 270 -0.86 -3.85 -8.72
C MET A 270 -1.89 -3.02 -7.96
N TRP A 271 -2.40 -2.02 -8.62
CA TRP A 271 -3.64 -1.34 -8.32
C TRP A 271 -4.73 -1.91 -9.22
N ASN A 272 -5.81 -2.58 -8.82
CA ASN A 272 -6.09 -3.11 -7.48
C ASN A 272 -6.82 -4.46 -7.61
N SER A 273 -6.98 -5.21 -6.52
CA SER A 273 -7.65 -6.51 -6.54
C SER A 273 -9.14 -6.43 -6.85
N GLY A 274 -9.82 -5.36 -6.44
CA GLY A 274 -11.24 -5.16 -6.72
C GLY A 274 -11.52 -5.12 -8.23
N ASP A 275 -10.71 -4.38 -8.98
CA ASP A 275 -10.78 -4.31 -10.43
C ASP A 275 -10.49 -5.66 -11.09
N ILE A 276 -9.49 -6.39 -10.57
CA ILE A 276 -9.17 -7.72 -11.07
C ILE A 276 -10.37 -8.67 -10.87
N PHE A 277 -10.94 -8.73 -9.67
CA PHE A 277 -12.12 -9.57 -9.38
C PHE A 277 -13.34 -9.20 -10.23
N ALA A 278 -13.58 -7.89 -10.41
CA ALA A 278 -14.72 -7.41 -11.20
C ALA A 278 -14.61 -7.74 -12.69
N ASN A 279 -13.39 -7.81 -13.23
CA ASN A 279 -13.14 -7.96 -14.66
C ASN A 279 -12.58 -9.33 -15.06
N GLU A 280 -12.43 -10.27 -14.13
CA GLU A 280 -11.81 -11.59 -14.35
C GLU A 280 -12.40 -12.34 -15.55
N GLN A 281 -13.73 -12.24 -15.73
CA GLN A 281 -14.48 -12.92 -16.81
C GLN A 281 -14.80 -12.01 -18.00
N SER A 282 -14.27 -10.79 -18.05
CA SER A 282 -14.66 -9.80 -19.06
C SER A 282 -14.15 -10.09 -20.47
N GLY A 283 -13.10 -10.93 -20.60
CA GLY A 283 -12.39 -11.12 -21.86
C GLY A 283 -11.57 -9.91 -22.33
N ALA A 284 -11.41 -8.88 -21.50
CA ALA A 284 -10.72 -7.63 -21.85
C ALA A 284 -9.22 -7.80 -22.19
N CYS A 285 -8.63 -8.96 -21.85
CA CYS A 285 -7.27 -9.35 -22.21
C CYS A 285 -7.24 -10.52 -23.21
N GLY A 286 -8.30 -10.72 -23.98
CA GLY A 286 -8.43 -11.85 -24.91
C GLY A 286 -8.52 -13.18 -24.17
N THR A 287 -7.65 -14.14 -24.51
CA THR A 287 -7.60 -15.45 -23.86
C THR A 287 -6.71 -15.49 -22.62
N ALA A 288 -5.97 -14.42 -22.31
CA ALA A 288 -5.10 -14.34 -21.14
C ALA A 288 -5.95 -14.24 -19.87
N PRO A 289 -5.67 -15.04 -18.82
CA PRO A 289 -6.40 -14.95 -17.58
C PRO A 289 -6.12 -13.61 -16.87
N MET A 290 -7.16 -13.00 -16.31
CA MET A 290 -7.08 -11.75 -15.54
C MET A 290 -7.27 -12.04 -14.05
N THR A 291 -6.50 -12.98 -13.51
CA THR A 291 -6.57 -13.37 -12.08
C THR A 291 -5.49 -12.67 -11.25
N ILE A 292 -5.69 -12.60 -9.94
CA ILE A 292 -4.67 -12.11 -8.99
C ILE A 292 -3.35 -12.87 -9.19
N ALA A 293 -3.40 -14.18 -9.38
CA ALA A 293 -2.21 -15.01 -9.62
C ALA A 293 -1.51 -14.68 -10.94
N ALA A 294 -2.26 -14.39 -12.02
CA ALA A 294 -1.69 -14.01 -13.30
C ALA A 294 -0.88 -12.71 -13.22
N TYR A 295 -1.41 -11.69 -12.53
CA TYR A 295 -0.70 -10.43 -12.32
C TYR A 295 0.55 -10.59 -11.46
N SER A 296 0.47 -11.33 -10.34
CA SER A 296 1.65 -11.57 -9.51
C SER A 296 2.74 -12.35 -10.26
N THR A 297 2.34 -13.37 -11.02
CA THR A 297 3.26 -14.13 -11.89
C THR A 297 3.89 -13.24 -12.96
N ALA A 298 3.12 -12.29 -13.52
CA ALA A 298 3.63 -11.34 -14.50
C ALA A 298 4.76 -10.46 -13.93
N ILE A 299 4.58 -9.93 -12.71
CA ILE A 299 5.62 -9.17 -12.01
C ILE A 299 6.85 -10.05 -11.77
N VAL A 300 6.67 -11.19 -11.10
CA VAL A 300 7.78 -12.07 -10.71
C VAL A 300 8.58 -12.56 -11.92
N SER A 301 7.90 -13.05 -12.96
CA SER A 301 8.56 -13.50 -14.18
C SER A 301 9.19 -12.37 -14.99
N GLY A 302 8.60 -11.17 -14.96
CA GLY A 302 9.17 -9.97 -15.55
C GLY A 302 10.49 -9.56 -14.89
N LEU A 303 10.61 -9.75 -13.60
CA LEU A 303 11.83 -9.49 -12.83
C LEU A 303 12.87 -10.62 -12.92
N GLY A 304 12.65 -11.66 -13.74
CA GLY A 304 13.60 -12.77 -13.95
C GLY A 304 13.51 -13.84 -12.85
N GLY A 305 12.29 -14.11 -12.36
CA GLY A 305 11.97 -15.17 -11.39
C GLY A 305 11.68 -16.50 -12.04
#